data_f22ed1a90e894842bf79c6f726e9a6a7
#
_entry.id   f22ed1a90e894842bf79c6f726e9a6a7
#
_cell.length_a   1.000
_cell.length_b   1.000
_cell.length_c   1.000
_cell.angle_alpha   90.00
_cell.angle_beta   90.00
_cell.angle_gamma   90.00
#
_symmetry.space_group_name_H-M   'P 1'
#
loop_
_entity.id
_entity.type
_entity.pdbx_description
1 polymer ?
#
loop_
_entity_poly.entity_id
_entity_poly.type
_entity_poly.pdbx_seq_one_letter_code
_entity_poly.pdbx_strand_id
1 'polypeptide(L)'
;VSDVTGVAENFPAMPEGSRAMEMWTFRSASEFLDSFGRPDPNQDPPCERSSDSTVVQALHLMNAKNIQAKIVADNGIASKLASSSGSIELAIEDLYLRCYCRFPTNAERDGVISLAKSKNQARKQTLEDLLWALINSPEFVLVD
;
A
#
# COMPACT_ATOMS: atom_id res chain seq x y z
N VAL A 1 -2.46 -3.56 1.33
CA VAL A 1 -1.89 -2.73 0.24
C VAL A 1 -2.92 -2.56 -0.88
N SER A 2 -3.47 -3.63 -1.47
CA SER A 2 -4.43 -3.52 -2.59
C SER A 2 -5.65 -2.66 -2.27
N ASP A 3 -6.25 -2.80 -1.09
CA ASP A 3 -7.42 -2.00 -0.68
C ASP A 3 -7.05 -0.50 -0.52
N VAL A 4 -5.86 -0.21 -0.01
CA VAL A 4 -5.39 1.15 0.21
C VAL A 4 -4.99 1.86 -1.09
N THR A 5 -4.34 1.14 -2.00
CA THR A 5 -3.97 1.68 -3.32
C THR A 5 -5.14 1.71 -4.31
N GLY A 6 -6.20 0.94 -4.05
CA GLY A 6 -7.32 0.75 -4.97
C GLY A 6 -7.00 -0.04 -6.23
N VAL A 7 -5.84 -0.75 -6.22
CA VAL A 7 -5.37 -1.59 -7.34
C VAL A 7 -5.25 -3.03 -6.87
N ALA A 8 -6.07 -3.90 -7.42
CA ALA A 8 -6.05 -5.32 -7.08
C ALA A 8 -4.71 -5.99 -7.44
N GLU A 9 -4.36 -7.03 -6.69
CA GLU A 9 -3.29 -7.95 -7.09
C GLU A 9 -3.83 -8.90 -8.15
N ASN A 10 -2.97 -9.27 -9.10
CA ASN A 10 -3.34 -10.29 -10.08
C ASN A 10 -2.66 -11.61 -9.72
N PHE A 11 -3.46 -12.61 -9.38
CA PHE A 11 -2.98 -13.97 -9.11
C PHE A 11 -3.30 -14.85 -10.33
N PRO A 12 -2.27 -15.40 -11.04
CA PRO A 12 -2.46 -16.08 -12.33
C PRO A 12 -3.45 -17.25 -12.32
N ALA A 13 -3.72 -17.86 -11.17
CA ALA A 13 -4.62 -18.99 -11.03
C ALA A 13 -6.00 -18.61 -10.44
N MET A 14 -6.29 -17.32 -10.31
CA MET A 14 -7.48 -16.81 -9.63
C MET A 14 -8.28 -15.87 -10.54
N PRO A 15 -9.58 -15.73 -10.33
CA PRO A 15 -10.38 -14.71 -10.98
C PRO A 15 -9.81 -13.29 -10.74
N GLU A 16 -10.01 -12.41 -11.70
CA GLU A 16 -9.61 -11.01 -11.57
C GLU A 16 -10.23 -10.35 -10.33
N GLY A 17 -9.44 -9.61 -9.56
CA GLY A 17 -9.88 -8.94 -8.34
C GLY A 17 -9.88 -9.80 -7.08
N SER A 18 -9.48 -11.08 -7.17
CA SER A 18 -9.38 -11.96 -6.00
C SER A 18 -8.38 -11.42 -4.98
N ARG A 19 -8.70 -11.61 -3.69
CA ARG A 19 -7.81 -11.27 -2.58
C ARG A 19 -6.89 -12.44 -2.23
N ALA A 20 -5.74 -12.14 -1.62
CA ALA A 20 -4.79 -13.17 -1.19
C ALA A 20 -5.41 -14.20 -0.24
N MET A 21 -6.36 -13.79 0.62
CA MET A 21 -7.08 -14.68 1.55
C MET A 21 -8.06 -15.63 0.86
N GLU A 22 -8.44 -15.36 -0.38
CA GLU A 22 -9.37 -16.17 -1.18
C GLU A 22 -8.64 -17.23 -2.01
N MET A 23 -7.30 -17.23 -1.98
CA MET A 23 -6.52 -18.17 -2.76
C MET A 23 -6.76 -19.61 -2.30
N TRP A 24 -7.22 -20.45 -3.23
CA TRP A 24 -7.38 -21.89 -3.01
C TRP A 24 -6.06 -22.68 -3.09
N THR A 25 -4.99 -22.05 -3.56
CA THR A 25 -3.67 -22.67 -3.65
C THR A 25 -2.56 -21.72 -3.18
N PHE A 26 -1.69 -22.23 -2.35
CA PHE A 26 -0.50 -21.50 -1.89
C PHE A 26 0.66 -21.56 -2.90
N ARG A 27 0.49 -22.28 -4.03
CA ARG A 27 1.53 -22.45 -5.06
C ARG A 27 1.56 -21.31 -6.09
N SER A 28 0.65 -20.34 -6.03
CA SER A 28 0.71 -19.14 -6.89
C SER A 28 1.92 -18.29 -6.53
N ALA A 29 2.77 -17.96 -7.49
CA ALA A 29 3.96 -17.13 -7.27
C ALA A 29 3.55 -15.72 -6.81
N SER A 30 4.12 -15.25 -5.70
CA SER A 30 3.95 -13.90 -5.21
C SER A 30 5.10 -13.52 -4.29
N GLU A 31 6.01 -12.67 -4.78
CA GLU A 31 7.14 -12.16 -3.99
C GLU A 31 6.67 -11.44 -2.71
N PHE A 32 5.52 -10.76 -2.79
CA PHE A 32 4.92 -10.11 -1.62
C PHE A 32 4.54 -11.12 -0.55
N LEU A 33 3.78 -12.16 -0.91
CA LEU A 33 3.33 -13.17 0.06
C LEU A 33 4.51 -13.98 0.62
N ASP A 34 5.52 -14.25 -0.20
CA ASP A 34 6.74 -14.94 0.22
C ASP A 34 7.52 -14.11 1.24
N SER A 35 7.66 -12.82 1.00
CA SER A 35 8.33 -11.88 1.92
C SER A 35 7.57 -11.70 3.24
N PHE A 36 6.23 -11.89 3.22
CA PHE A 36 5.36 -11.74 4.39
C PHE A 36 4.97 -13.07 5.05
N GLY A 37 5.83 -14.08 4.95
CA GLY A 37 5.74 -15.31 5.74
C GLY A 37 4.71 -16.31 5.24
N ARG A 38 4.42 -16.33 3.93
CA ARG A 38 3.65 -17.42 3.35
C ARG A 38 4.40 -18.74 3.56
N PRO A 39 3.70 -19.84 3.95
CA PRO A 39 4.33 -21.17 4.06
C PRO A 39 5.02 -21.58 2.75
N ASP A 40 6.17 -22.23 2.86
CA ASP A 40 6.91 -22.74 1.70
C ASP A 40 6.07 -23.80 0.97
N PRO A 41 5.73 -23.59 -0.32
CA PRO A 41 4.92 -24.52 -1.08
C PRO A 41 5.59 -25.89 -1.35
N ASN A 42 6.88 -26.00 -1.11
CA ASN A 42 7.67 -27.21 -1.33
C ASN A 42 7.84 -28.06 -0.06
N GLN A 43 7.38 -27.58 1.09
CA GLN A 43 7.41 -28.35 2.35
C GLN A 43 6.09 -29.09 2.58
N ASP A 44 6.19 -30.34 2.98
CA ASP A 44 5.03 -31.19 3.32
C ASP A 44 5.28 -31.84 4.72
N PRO A 45 4.46 -31.53 5.74
CA PRO A 45 3.38 -30.54 5.75
C PRO A 45 3.88 -29.09 5.69
N PRO A 46 3.06 -28.16 5.18
CA PRO A 46 3.44 -26.75 5.16
C PRO A 46 3.65 -26.25 6.59
N CYS A 47 4.89 -25.85 6.89
CA CYS A 47 5.30 -25.44 8.23
C CYS A 47 4.73 -24.07 8.61
N GLU A 48 4.87 -23.73 9.89
CA GLU A 48 4.34 -22.52 10.51
C GLU A 48 4.68 -21.23 9.75
N ARG A 49 3.73 -20.32 9.73
CA ARG A 49 3.98 -18.96 9.32
C ARG A 49 4.99 -18.31 10.27
N SER A 50 6.02 -17.73 9.72
CA SER A 50 6.83 -16.77 10.48
C SER A 50 6.02 -15.50 10.67
N SER A 51 5.75 -15.14 11.92
CA SER A 51 5.06 -13.90 12.29
C SER A 51 6.03 -12.76 12.61
N ASP A 52 7.34 -13.04 12.58
CA ASP A 52 8.35 -12.04 12.91
C ASP A 52 8.46 -11.00 11.81
N SER A 53 8.34 -9.73 12.18
CA SER A 53 8.62 -8.63 11.27
C SER A 53 10.11 -8.59 10.95
N THR A 54 10.47 -8.57 9.67
CA THR A 54 11.86 -8.61 9.23
C THR A 54 12.23 -7.35 8.47
N VAL A 55 13.54 -7.05 8.45
CA VAL A 55 14.11 -5.97 7.61
C VAL A 55 13.76 -6.20 6.12
N VAL A 56 13.65 -7.46 5.69
CA VAL A 56 13.27 -7.83 4.33
C VAL A 56 11.88 -7.35 3.99
N GLN A 57 10.91 -7.47 4.91
CA GLN A 57 9.54 -6.97 4.71
C GLN A 57 9.50 -5.45 4.55
N ALA A 58 10.22 -4.73 5.41
CA ALA A 58 10.34 -3.27 5.31
C ALA A 58 10.98 -2.86 3.97
N LEU A 59 12.09 -3.49 3.59
CA LEU A 59 12.75 -3.22 2.30
C LEU A 59 11.86 -3.56 1.10
N HIS A 60 11.06 -4.61 1.20
CA HIS A 60 10.10 -4.98 0.17
C HIS A 60 9.03 -3.90 -0.02
N LEU A 61 8.43 -3.40 1.07
CA LEU A 61 7.45 -2.31 1.00
C LEU A 61 8.04 -1.05 0.37
N MET A 62 9.29 -0.72 0.71
CA MET A 62 9.96 0.48 0.20
C MET A 62 10.34 0.39 -1.29
N ASN A 63 10.74 -0.79 -1.77
CA ASN A 63 11.43 -0.94 -3.05
C ASN A 63 10.71 -1.82 -4.07
N ALA A 64 9.69 -2.57 -3.69
CA ALA A 64 9.02 -3.48 -4.61
C ALA A 64 8.33 -2.73 -5.77
N LYS A 65 8.71 -3.08 -6.98
CA LYS A 65 8.20 -2.45 -8.22
C LYS A 65 6.69 -2.57 -8.36
N ASN A 66 6.11 -3.68 -7.91
CA ASN A 66 4.67 -3.91 -7.94
C ASN A 66 3.92 -2.95 -7.00
N ILE A 67 4.46 -2.63 -5.83
CA ILE A 67 3.89 -1.64 -4.90
C ILE A 67 3.98 -0.24 -5.50
N GLN A 68 5.15 0.14 -6.03
CA GLN A 68 5.34 1.41 -6.72
C GLN A 68 4.37 1.56 -7.90
N ALA A 69 4.23 0.52 -8.72
CA ALA A 69 3.30 0.53 -9.84
C ALA A 69 1.84 0.74 -9.40
N LYS A 70 1.43 0.16 -8.26
CA LYS A 70 0.08 0.35 -7.70
C LYS A 70 -0.14 1.79 -7.20
N ILE A 71 0.88 2.41 -6.60
CA ILE A 71 0.80 3.79 -6.09
C ILE A 71 0.60 4.78 -7.24
N VAL A 72 1.34 4.62 -8.35
CA VAL A 72 1.31 5.56 -9.48
C VAL A 72 0.26 5.20 -10.54
N ALA A 73 -0.48 4.11 -10.37
CA ALA A 73 -1.45 3.63 -11.33
C ALA A 73 -2.56 4.65 -11.61
N ASP A 74 -2.91 4.84 -12.89
CA ASP A 74 -3.95 5.81 -13.28
C ASP A 74 -5.34 5.44 -12.79
N ASN A 75 -5.61 4.15 -12.59
CA ASN A 75 -6.82 3.65 -11.96
C ASN A 75 -6.73 3.56 -10.42
N GLY A 76 -5.59 3.91 -9.83
CA GLY A 76 -5.34 3.89 -8.40
C GLY A 76 -6.03 5.01 -7.62
N ILE A 77 -6.00 4.92 -6.30
CA ILE A 77 -6.68 5.88 -5.42
C ILE A 77 -6.03 7.27 -5.48
N ALA A 78 -4.71 7.36 -5.55
CA ALA A 78 -4.00 8.65 -5.64
C ALA A 78 -4.42 9.43 -6.90
N SER A 79 -4.52 8.75 -8.05
CA SER A 79 -4.96 9.35 -9.30
C SER A 79 -6.45 9.78 -9.26
N LYS A 80 -7.32 8.94 -8.68
CA LYS A 80 -8.75 9.27 -8.49
C LYS A 80 -8.95 10.50 -7.61
N LEU A 81 -8.23 10.57 -6.48
CA LEU A 81 -8.29 11.71 -5.57
C LEU A 81 -7.67 12.97 -6.20
N ALA A 82 -6.63 12.81 -7.02
CA ALA A 82 -6.04 13.94 -7.75
C ALA A 82 -7.01 14.55 -8.77
N SER A 83 -7.80 13.71 -9.43
CA SER A 83 -8.79 14.13 -10.45
C SER A 83 -10.11 14.60 -9.85
N SER A 84 -10.34 14.37 -8.55
CA SER A 84 -11.56 14.81 -7.88
C SER A 84 -11.60 16.34 -7.73
N SER A 85 -12.80 16.90 -7.73
CA SER A 85 -13.02 18.35 -7.53
C SER A 85 -12.88 18.80 -6.08
N GLY A 86 -12.66 17.89 -5.13
CA GLY A 86 -12.46 18.20 -3.71
C GLY A 86 -11.14 18.92 -3.45
N SER A 87 -11.01 19.53 -2.27
CA SER A 87 -9.77 20.17 -1.84
C SER A 87 -8.64 19.15 -1.62
N ILE A 88 -7.39 19.61 -1.56
CA ILE A 88 -6.24 18.72 -1.27
C ILE A 88 -6.32 18.20 0.15
N GLU A 89 -6.84 18.96 1.09
CA GLU A 89 -7.03 18.60 2.49
C GLU A 89 -7.95 17.38 2.60
N LEU A 90 -9.07 17.36 1.90
CA LEU A 90 -10.00 16.23 1.86
C LEU A 90 -9.35 14.98 1.26
N ALA A 91 -8.51 15.14 0.26
CA ALA A 91 -7.76 14.02 -0.33
C ALA A 91 -6.73 13.44 0.65
N ILE A 92 -6.05 14.30 1.41
CA ILE A 92 -5.13 13.88 2.48
C ILE A 92 -5.89 13.11 3.56
N GLU A 93 -7.03 13.64 4.01
CA GLU A 93 -7.89 12.98 5.01
C GLU A 93 -8.36 11.59 4.54
N ASP A 94 -8.77 11.44 3.28
CA ASP A 94 -9.19 10.16 2.72
C ASP A 94 -8.04 9.14 2.73
N LEU A 95 -6.81 9.54 2.39
CA LEU A 95 -5.64 8.66 2.45
C LEU A 95 -5.31 8.22 3.88
N TYR A 96 -5.38 9.12 4.87
CA TYR A 96 -5.16 8.77 6.28
C TYR A 96 -6.23 7.80 6.79
N LEU A 97 -7.50 8.03 6.47
CA LEU A 97 -8.59 7.13 6.83
C LEU A 97 -8.41 5.73 6.24
N ARG A 98 -7.94 5.64 4.99
CA ARG A 98 -7.68 4.35 4.32
C ARG A 98 -6.47 3.62 4.90
N CYS A 99 -5.41 4.34 5.26
CA CYS A 99 -4.17 3.73 5.72
C CYS A 99 -4.20 3.43 7.23
N TYR A 100 -4.74 4.36 8.03
CA TYR A 100 -4.64 4.35 9.49
C TYR A 100 -5.97 4.34 10.22
N CYS A 101 -7.10 4.39 9.50
CA CYS A 101 -8.45 4.47 10.09
C CYS A 101 -8.62 5.67 11.05
N ARG A 102 -7.81 6.73 10.89
CA ARG A 102 -7.89 7.97 11.67
C ARG A 102 -7.72 9.19 10.77
N PHE A 103 -8.14 10.35 11.24
CA PHE A 103 -7.83 11.61 10.59
C PHE A 103 -6.36 12.03 10.83
N PRO A 104 -5.77 12.79 9.88
CA PRO A 104 -4.46 13.40 10.09
C PRO A 104 -4.55 14.47 11.21
N THR A 105 -3.50 14.61 11.97
CA THR A 105 -3.33 15.77 12.83
C THR A 105 -3.12 17.04 12.00
N ASN A 106 -3.32 18.21 12.61
CA ASN A 106 -3.06 19.48 11.91
C ASN A 106 -1.59 19.57 11.45
N ALA A 107 -0.66 19.11 12.27
CA ALA A 107 0.77 19.11 11.94
C ALA A 107 1.09 18.21 10.73
N GLU A 108 0.51 17.02 10.66
CA GLU A 108 0.68 16.10 9.53
C GLU A 108 0.11 16.70 8.24
N ARG A 109 -1.11 17.20 8.27
CA ARG A 109 -1.76 17.83 7.12
C ARG A 109 -0.98 19.05 6.63
N ASP A 110 -0.64 19.96 7.53
CA ASP A 110 0.06 21.20 7.18
C ASP A 110 1.49 20.90 6.67
N GLY A 111 2.13 19.87 7.19
CA GLY A 111 3.42 19.38 6.73
C GLY A 111 3.38 18.92 5.26
N VAL A 112 2.38 18.11 4.89
CA VAL A 112 2.19 17.65 3.50
C VAL A 112 1.96 18.83 2.56
N ILE A 113 1.07 19.75 2.92
CA ILE A 113 0.74 20.93 2.11
C ILE A 113 1.96 21.84 1.94
N SER A 114 2.70 22.06 3.02
CA SER A 114 3.92 22.89 3.03
C SER A 114 5.00 22.32 2.13
N LEU A 115 5.23 20.99 2.22
CA LEU A 115 6.19 20.29 1.38
C LEU A 115 5.82 20.34 -0.10
N ALA A 116 4.55 20.12 -0.43
CA ALA A 116 4.06 20.20 -1.79
C ALA A 116 4.25 21.61 -2.40
N LYS A 117 3.95 22.65 -1.63
CA LYS A 117 4.17 24.05 -2.03
C LYS A 117 5.65 24.35 -2.22
N SER A 118 6.51 23.93 -1.31
CA SER A 118 7.95 24.18 -1.39
C SER A 118 8.61 23.54 -2.61
N LYS A 119 8.14 22.36 -3.00
CA LYS A 119 8.63 21.63 -4.18
C LYS A 119 7.89 21.96 -5.47
N ASN A 120 6.87 22.83 -5.44
CA ASN A 120 5.97 23.13 -6.55
C ASN A 120 5.42 21.85 -7.23
N GLN A 121 5.01 20.87 -6.42
CA GLN A 121 4.53 19.58 -6.90
C GLN A 121 3.10 19.66 -7.42
N ALA A 122 2.83 18.87 -8.47
CA ALA A 122 1.46 18.65 -8.93
C ALA A 122 0.67 17.85 -7.87
N ARG A 123 -0.65 18.08 -7.82
CA ARG A 123 -1.56 17.41 -6.87
C ARG A 123 -1.42 15.88 -6.89
N LYS A 124 -1.36 15.28 -8.09
CA LYS A 124 -1.18 13.82 -8.25
C LYS A 124 0.11 13.35 -7.57
N GLN A 125 1.23 13.99 -7.88
CA GLN A 125 2.53 13.66 -7.29
C GLN A 125 2.53 13.77 -5.77
N THR A 126 1.90 14.81 -5.22
CA THR A 126 1.78 14.99 -3.76
C THR A 126 1.05 13.82 -3.11
N LEU A 127 -0.05 13.36 -3.72
CA LEU A 127 -0.84 12.25 -3.18
C LEU A 127 -0.14 10.89 -3.36
N GLU A 128 0.60 10.70 -4.44
CA GLU A 128 1.45 9.52 -4.65
C GLU A 128 2.56 9.43 -3.61
N ASP A 129 3.28 10.54 -3.39
CA ASP A 129 4.36 10.63 -2.39
C ASP A 129 3.81 10.42 -0.97
N LEU A 130 2.65 10.99 -0.66
CA LEU A 130 1.97 10.80 0.62
C LEU A 130 1.57 9.33 0.81
N LEU A 131 0.92 8.73 -0.18
CA LEU A 131 0.49 7.33 -0.10
C LEU A 131 1.69 6.40 0.08
N TRP A 132 2.79 6.66 -0.63
CA TRP A 132 4.04 5.93 -0.43
C TRP A 132 4.56 6.05 1.01
N ALA A 133 4.58 7.28 1.56
CA ALA A 133 5.06 7.53 2.92
C ALA A 133 4.18 6.83 3.98
N LEU A 134 2.85 6.87 3.81
CA LEU A 134 1.91 6.22 4.72
C LEU A 134 2.11 4.69 4.73
N ILE A 135 2.21 4.05 3.55
CA ILE A 135 2.41 2.59 3.44
C ILE A 135 3.74 2.15 4.07
N ASN A 136 4.76 3.00 4.01
CA ASN A 136 6.11 2.71 4.52
C ASN A 136 6.33 3.15 5.98
N SER A 137 5.29 3.61 6.67
CA SER A 137 5.39 4.00 8.07
C SER A 137 5.26 2.81 9.02
N PRO A 138 5.83 2.88 10.22
CA PRO A 138 5.62 1.87 11.26
C PRO A 138 4.14 1.72 11.62
N GLU A 139 3.36 2.78 11.61
CA GLU A 139 1.93 2.78 11.93
C GLU A 139 1.10 1.91 10.96
N PHE A 140 1.53 1.80 9.69
CA PHE A 140 0.89 0.94 8.71
C PHE A 140 1.34 -0.53 8.81
N VAL A 141 2.61 -0.75 9.12
CA VAL A 141 3.24 -2.10 9.07
C VAL A 141 3.07 -2.85 10.38
N LEU A 142 3.11 -2.13 11.50
CA LEU A 142 3.03 -2.67 12.86
C LEU A 142 1.64 -2.34 13.43
N VAL A 143 0.64 -3.08 13.01
CA VAL A 143 -0.68 -3.05 13.66
C VAL A 143 -0.64 -4.03 14.82
N ASP A 144 -0.68 -3.50 16.04
CA ASP A 144 -0.88 -4.29 17.27
C ASP A 144 -2.32 -4.82 17.37
#